data_83817872398c9303361cfd319f3a6f4d
#
_entry.id   83817872398c9303361cfd319f3a6f4d
#
_cell.length_a   1.000
_cell.length_b   1.000
_cell.length_c   1.000
_cell.angle_alpha   90.00
_cell.angle_beta   90.00
_cell.angle_gamma   90.00
#
_symmetry.space_group_name_H-M   'P 1'
#
loop_
_entity.id
_entity.type
_entity.pdbx_description
1 polymer ?
#
loop_
_entity_poly.entity_id
_entity_poly.type
_entity_poly.pdbx_seq_one_letter_code
_entity_poly.pdbx_strand_id
1 'polypeptide(L)' 'MAHDHPDAPKQFGIRLSQDTMELVSAIQEFRQRTNQPVTLASIVEDAIGVYYDKLVEESAIYGNK' A
#
# COMPACT_ATOMS: atom_id res chain seq x y z
N MET A 1 -20.81 -8.34 20.63
CA MET A 1 -20.61 -8.29 20.27
C MET A 1 -20.09 -8.01 19.78
N ALA A 2 -20.06 -8.09 19.62
CA ALA A 2 -19.79 -7.89 19.16
C ALA A 2 -19.21 -7.82 18.62
N HIS A 3 -19.24 -7.89 18.58
CA HIS A 3 -18.78 -7.86 18.06
C HIS A 3 -18.05 -7.80 17.51
N ASP A 4 -17.92 -7.58 17.53
CA ASP A 4 -17.26 -7.47 17.06
C ASP A 4 -16.62 -8.05 16.57
N HIS A 5 -16.71 -8.43 16.12
CA HIS A 5 -16.25 -8.96 15.53
C HIS A 5 -15.32 -9.06 14.89
N PRO A 6 -15.31 -9.17 14.88
CA PRO A 6 -13.96 -9.21 14.67
C PRO A 6 -13.53 -9.84 13.47
N ASP A 7 -14.12 -10.65 13.02
CA ASP A 7 -13.69 -11.14 11.84
C ASP A 7 -14.25 -10.42 10.81
N ALA A 8 -14.85 -9.44 11.04
CA ALA A 8 -15.19 -8.60 9.96
C ALA A 8 -13.94 -8.22 9.29
N PRO A 9 -13.97 -8.08 8.02
CA PRO A 9 -12.81 -7.69 7.32
C PRO A 9 -12.38 -6.40 7.85
N LYS A 10 -11.17 -6.28 8.10
CA LYS A 10 -10.74 -5.10 8.58
C LYS A 10 -10.77 -4.10 7.55
N GLN A 11 -11.42 -3.04 7.83
CA GLN A 11 -11.40 -2.00 6.92
C GLN A 11 -10.51 -1.02 7.50
N PHE A 12 -9.36 -0.82 6.95
CA PHE A 12 -8.44 0.15 7.44
C PHE A 12 -8.73 1.44 6.78
N GLY A 13 -9.17 2.41 7.51
CA GLY A 13 -9.36 3.71 6.96
C GLY A 13 -8.02 4.40 6.91
N ILE A 14 -7.48 4.56 5.74
CA ILE A 14 -6.22 5.20 5.59
C ILE A 14 -6.42 6.63 5.18
N ARG A 15 -5.86 7.56 5.97
CA ARG A 15 -5.92 8.93 5.62
C ARG A 15 -4.59 9.33 5.12
N LEU A 16 -4.49 9.74 3.89
CA LEU A 16 -3.25 10.17 3.29
C LEU A 16 -3.19 11.68 3.26
N SER A 17 -2.02 12.22 3.48
CA SER A 17 -1.84 13.65 3.40
C SER A 17 -2.06 14.12 1.99
N GLN A 18 -2.27 15.41 1.81
CA GLN A 18 -2.45 15.94 0.48
C GLN A 18 -1.21 15.74 -0.36
N ASP A 19 -0.04 15.91 0.24
CA ASP A 19 1.19 15.68 -0.51
C ASP A 19 1.26 14.25 -1.00
N THR A 20 0.91 13.30 -0.15
CA THR A 20 0.94 11.90 -0.55
C THR A 20 -0.09 11.62 -1.63
N MET A 21 -1.26 12.25 -1.52
CA MET A 21 -2.27 12.05 -2.54
C MET A 21 -1.81 12.58 -3.90
N GLU A 22 -1.03 13.64 -3.90
CA GLU A 22 -0.49 14.14 -5.16
C GLU A 22 0.49 13.15 -5.77
N LEU A 23 1.27 12.51 -4.93
CA LEU A 23 2.17 11.48 -5.43
C LEU A 23 1.38 10.29 -5.98
N VAL A 24 0.30 9.93 -5.31
CA VAL A 24 -0.53 8.85 -5.79
C VAL A 24 -1.11 9.20 -7.16
N SER A 25 -1.55 10.44 -7.34
CA SER A 25 -2.10 10.85 -8.63
C SER A 25 -1.05 10.73 -9.73
N ALA A 26 0.17 11.13 -9.43
CA ALA A 26 1.23 11.02 -10.43
C ALA A 26 1.50 9.57 -10.78
N ILE A 27 1.46 8.70 -9.80
CA ILE A 27 1.66 7.28 -10.05
C ILE A 27 0.52 6.74 -10.89
N GLN A 28 -0.70 7.17 -10.60
CA GLN A 28 -1.83 6.69 -11.36
C GLN A 28 -1.72 7.10 -12.81
N GLU A 29 -1.27 8.31 -13.08
CA GLU A 29 -1.07 8.74 -14.45
C GLU A 29 -0.03 7.91 -15.15
N PHE A 30 1.07 7.63 -14.46
CA PHE A 30 2.11 6.81 -15.05
C PHE A 30 1.60 5.41 -15.35
N ARG A 31 0.88 4.82 -14.41
CA ARG A 31 0.38 3.48 -14.60
C ARG A 31 -0.66 3.42 -15.70
N GLN A 32 -1.45 4.47 -15.84
CA GLN A 32 -2.43 4.49 -16.90
C GLN A 32 -1.74 4.48 -18.26
N ARG A 33 -0.66 5.20 -18.39
CA ARG A 33 0.07 5.23 -19.65
C ARG A 33 0.76 3.91 -19.94
N THR A 34 1.05 3.13 -18.91
CA THR A 34 1.76 1.88 -19.11
C THR A 34 0.87 0.67 -18.94
N ASN A 35 -0.45 0.89 -18.92
CA ASN A 35 -1.39 -0.22 -18.84
C ASN A 35 -1.26 -1.03 -17.57
N GLN A 36 -0.98 -0.38 -16.47
CA GLN A 36 -0.90 -1.06 -15.19
C GLN A 36 -2.09 -0.70 -14.34
N PRO A 37 -2.40 -1.50 -13.33
CA PRO A 37 -3.54 -1.18 -12.48
C PRO A 37 -3.36 0.16 -11.81
N VAL A 38 -4.44 0.94 -11.74
CA VAL A 38 -4.35 2.28 -11.19
C VAL A 38 -5.12 2.44 -9.89
N THR A 39 -5.67 1.37 -9.34
CA THR A 39 -6.42 1.51 -8.10
C THR A 39 -5.47 1.83 -6.97
N LEU A 40 -5.97 2.54 -6.00
CA LEU A 40 -5.17 2.89 -4.84
C LEU A 40 -4.68 1.62 -4.14
N ALA A 41 -5.55 0.62 -4.02
CA ALA A 41 -5.15 -0.61 -3.35
C ALA A 41 -3.96 -1.26 -4.04
N SER A 42 -3.98 -1.32 -5.36
CA SER A 42 -2.89 -1.93 -6.10
C SER A 42 -1.59 -1.15 -5.90
N ILE A 43 -1.68 0.16 -5.91
CA ILE A 43 -0.51 1.00 -5.72
C ILE A 43 0.05 0.81 -4.32
N VAL A 44 -0.82 0.77 -3.33
CA VAL A 44 -0.38 0.62 -1.95
C VAL A 44 0.26 -0.75 -1.76
N GLU A 45 -0.32 -1.79 -2.34
CA GLU A 45 0.25 -3.12 -2.17
C GLU A 45 1.63 -3.19 -2.78
N ASP A 46 1.81 -2.61 -3.95
CA ASP A 46 3.12 -2.62 -4.58
C ASP A 46 4.12 -1.81 -3.75
N ALA A 47 3.68 -0.67 -3.26
CA ALA A 47 4.57 0.17 -2.47
C ALA A 47 5.01 -0.53 -1.20
N ILE A 48 4.08 -1.23 -0.55
CA ILE A 48 4.42 -1.94 0.66
C ILE A 48 5.41 -3.05 0.35
N GLY A 49 5.20 -3.76 -0.74
CA GLY A 49 6.11 -4.83 -1.12
C GLY A 49 7.52 -4.32 -1.37
N VAL A 50 7.63 -3.20 -2.09
CA VAL A 50 8.93 -2.64 -2.38
C VAL A 50 9.61 -2.17 -1.09
N TYR A 51 8.86 -1.53 -0.23
CA TYR A 51 9.43 -1.02 1.01
C TYR A 51 9.86 -2.18 1.90
N TYR A 52 9.06 -3.23 1.94
CA TYR A 52 9.41 -4.39 2.74
C TYR A 52 10.72 -5.01 2.25
N ASP A 53 10.85 -5.15 0.93
CA ASP A 53 12.06 -5.69 0.36
C ASP A 53 13.27 -4.84 0.71
N LYS A 54 13.08 -3.53 0.69
CA LYS A 54 14.16 -2.64 1.03
C LYS A 54 14.59 -2.82 2.48
N LEU A 55 13.63 -2.97 3.38
CA LEU A 55 13.95 -3.17 4.78
C LEU A 55 14.68 -4.48 5.00
N VAL A 56 14.30 -5.51 4.27
CA VAL A 56 14.98 -6.79 4.39
C VAL A 56 16.42 -6.65 3.92
N GLU A 57 16.63 -5.95 2.81
CA GLU A 57 17.97 -5.74 2.33
C GLU A 57 18.81 -5.00 3.33
N GLU A 58 18.22 -4.08 4.06
CA GLU A 58 18.95 -3.31 5.03
C GLU A 58 19.04 -4.04 6.36
N SER A 59 18.55 -5.25 6.43
CA SER A 59 18.55 -6.04 7.64
C SER A 59 17.73 -5.42 8.75
N ALA A 60 16.82 -4.56 8.40
CA ALA A 60 15.95 -3.96 9.40
C ALA A 60 14.85 -4.91 9.81
N ILE A 61 14.47 -5.82 8.93
CA ILE A 61 13.47 -6.81 9.23
C ILE A 61 13.99 -8.15 8.75
N TYR A 62 13.75 -9.19 9.51
CA TYR A 62 14.15 -10.47 9.08
C TYR A 62 13.03 -11.09 8.40
N GLY A 63 12.89 -10.90 7.23
CA GLY A 63 11.75 -11.27 6.51
C GLY A 63 11.45 -12.67 6.44
N ASN A 64 12.29 -13.54 6.33
CA ASN A 64 11.91 -14.78 6.12
C ASN A 64 12.73 -15.67 6.75
N LYS A 65 13.03 -15.45 7.69
CA LYS A 65 13.77 -16.34 8.24
C LYS A 65 13.13 -17.26 8.70
#